data_dd6abda862dff89d2a4b0f3999066711
#
_entry.id   dd6abda862dff89d2a4b0f3999066711
#
_cell.length_a   1.000
_cell.length_b   1.000
_cell.length_c   1.000
_cell.angle_alpha   90.00
_cell.angle_beta   90.00
_cell.angle_gamma   90.00
#
_symmetry.space_group_name_H-M   'P 1'
#
loop_
_entity.id
_entity.type
_entity.pdbx_description
1 polymer ?
#
loop_
_entity_poly.entity_id
_entity_poly.type
_entity_poly.pdbx_seq_one_letter_code
_entity_poly.pdbx_strand_id
1 'polypeptide(L)'
;VEDERLSIGDVFSVALENKTKAGFHAAWVLEKLCEKNPIYALYFVDELCEKFDRICNQSSMREFAKLLAGLLSKADKGRIDRELATKLQNLPKDKIIQRCFEFIIDKKVINSTKQNCCELLLFCIEKEDWIKDELQAYCDSLQLRCEPSSRAYRKRLQHKLNSLK
;
A
#
# COMPACT_ATOMS: atom_id res chain seq x y z
N VAL A 1 1.35 22.11 32.73
CA VAL A 1 1.79 21.79 31.36
C VAL A 1 1.10 20.48 31.02
N GLU A 2 -0.05 20.53 30.35
CA GLU A 2 -0.73 19.36 29.80
C GLU A 2 0.20 18.79 28.73
N ASP A 3 0.59 17.55 28.95
CA ASP A 3 1.43 16.76 28.03
C ASP A 3 0.54 16.44 26.80
N GLU A 4 0.56 17.29 25.78
CA GLU A 4 -0.13 17.07 24.52
C GLU A 4 0.53 15.88 23.80
N ARG A 5 0.15 14.69 24.21
CA ARG A 5 0.56 13.47 23.51
C ARG A 5 -0.18 13.39 22.20
N LEU A 6 0.54 13.53 21.10
CA LEU A 6 0.01 13.26 19.75
C LEU A 6 -0.60 11.87 19.73
N SER A 7 -1.91 11.81 19.46
CA SER A 7 -2.60 10.53 19.24
C SER A 7 -2.26 9.98 17.86
N ILE A 8 -2.44 8.67 17.66
CA ILE A 8 -2.30 8.05 16.33
C ILE A 8 -3.27 8.67 15.33
N GLY A 9 -4.47 9.05 15.79
CA GLY A 9 -5.46 9.76 14.97
C GLY A 9 -4.97 11.13 14.51
N ASP A 10 -4.25 11.88 15.36
CA ASP A 10 -3.67 13.17 14.96
C ASP A 10 -2.58 12.98 13.91
N VAL A 11 -1.70 12.00 14.10
CA VAL A 11 -0.68 11.67 13.11
C VAL A 11 -1.31 11.25 11.78
N PHE A 12 -2.39 10.47 11.82
CA PHE A 12 -3.12 10.06 10.63
C PHE A 12 -3.80 11.24 9.93
N SER A 13 -4.40 12.16 10.67
CA SER A 13 -5.00 13.38 10.12
C SER A 13 -3.96 14.21 9.36
N VAL A 14 -2.76 14.39 9.91
CA VAL A 14 -1.63 15.05 9.23
C VAL A 14 -1.19 14.26 8.00
N ALA A 15 -1.16 12.93 8.07
CA ALA A 15 -0.75 12.07 6.95
C ALA A 15 -1.72 12.17 5.76
N LEU A 16 -3.01 12.43 6.01
CA LEU A 16 -4.01 12.67 4.96
C LEU A 16 -3.82 14.03 4.26
N GLU A 17 -3.15 14.99 4.89
CA GLU A 17 -2.70 16.24 4.25
C GLU A 17 -1.50 15.98 3.32
N ASN A 18 -1.61 15.01 2.45
CA ASN A 18 -0.52 14.39 1.68
C ASN A 18 0.16 15.32 0.65
N LYS A 19 -0.16 16.61 0.63
CA LYS A 19 0.51 17.63 -0.21
C LYS A 19 1.74 18.26 0.46
N THR A 20 1.95 18.02 1.74
CA THR A 20 3.02 18.63 2.54
C THR A 20 4.13 17.63 2.88
N LYS A 21 5.32 18.16 3.23
CA LYS A 21 6.39 17.32 3.79
C LYS A 21 5.96 16.67 5.12
N ALA A 22 5.20 17.39 5.92
CA ALA A 22 4.67 16.87 7.19
C ALA A 22 3.75 15.68 6.95
N GLY A 23 2.86 15.76 5.96
CA GLY A 23 1.97 14.65 5.57
C GLY A 23 2.75 13.40 5.15
N PHE A 24 3.80 13.56 4.34
CA PHE A 24 4.66 12.42 3.99
C PHE A 24 5.36 11.82 5.21
N HIS A 25 5.94 12.65 6.08
CA HIS A 25 6.62 12.15 7.28
C HIS A 25 5.64 11.45 8.22
N ALA A 26 4.42 11.97 8.37
CA ALA A 26 3.38 11.32 9.16
C ALA A 26 2.98 9.96 8.59
N ALA A 27 2.83 9.83 7.28
CA ALA A 27 2.58 8.55 6.62
C ALA A 27 3.71 7.54 6.86
N TRP A 28 4.96 7.99 6.77
CA TRP A 28 6.13 7.18 7.07
C TRP A 28 6.17 6.74 8.55
N VAL A 29 5.85 7.64 9.50
CA VAL A 29 5.76 7.30 10.93
C VAL A 29 4.70 6.23 11.18
N LEU A 30 3.51 6.36 10.57
CA LEU A 30 2.45 5.36 10.70
C LEU A 30 2.89 4.00 10.15
N GLU A 31 3.56 3.98 9.01
CA GLU A 31 4.11 2.74 8.44
C GLU A 31 5.07 2.08 9.43
N LYS A 32 6.00 2.82 10.01
CA LYS A 32 6.95 2.31 10.99
C LYS A 32 6.31 1.85 12.30
N LEU A 33 5.30 2.55 12.78
CA LEU A 33 4.54 2.14 13.96
C LEU A 33 3.82 0.81 13.72
N CYS A 34 3.13 0.66 12.58
CA CYS A 34 2.42 -0.56 12.22
C CYS A 34 3.36 -1.73 11.86
N GLU A 35 4.57 -1.44 11.37
CA GLU A 35 5.60 -2.46 11.18
C GLU A 35 5.98 -3.12 12.51
N LYS A 36 6.15 -2.30 13.57
CA LYS A 36 6.49 -2.76 14.92
C LYS A 36 5.30 -3.38 15.64
N ASN A 37 4.16 -2.71 15.62
CA ASN A 37 2.94 -3.18 16.27
C ASN A 37 1.71 -2.91 15.39
N PRO A 38 1.23 -3.93 14.67
CA PRO A 38 0.10 -3.80 13.73
C PRO A 38 -1.20 -3.29 14.35
N ILE A 39 -1.40 -3.47 15.66
CA ILE A 39 -2.64 -3.07 16.36
C ILE A 39 -2.97 -1.58 16.19
N TYR A 40 -1.95 -0.74 15.99
CA TYR A 40 -2.15 0.69 15.75
C TYR A 40 -2.98 1.00 14.52
N ALA A 41 -3.02 0.09 13.53
CA ALA A 41 -3.83 0.25 12.34
C ALA A 41 -5.34 0.27 12.63
N LEU A 42 -5.81 -0.32 13.74
CA LEU A 42 -7.22 -0.28 14.14
C LEU A 42 -7.78 1.14 14.24
N TYR A 43 -6.93 2.12 14.57
CA TYR A 43 -7.35 3.51 14.76
C TYR A 43 -7.60 4.27 13.46
N PHE A 44 -7.15 3.78 12.29
CA PHE A 44 -7.23 4.57 11.06
C PHE A 44 -7.42 3.75 9.77
N VAL A 45 -7.33 2.43 9.79
CA VAL A 45 -7.31 1.61 8.56
C VAL A 45 -8.60 1.75 7.75
N ASP A 46 -9.75 1.84 8.40
CA ASP A 46 -11.04 2.00 7.72
C ASP A 46 -11.08 3.33 6.97
N GLU A 47 -10.75 4.42 7.67
CA GLU A 47 -10.73 5.76 7.08
C GLU A 47 -9.66 5.90 5.99
N LEU A 48 -8.50 5.26 6.15
CA LEU A 48 -7.48 5.21 5.12
C LEU A 48 -8.02 4.60 3.82
N CYS A 49 -8.74 3.48 3.92
CA CYS A 49 -9.30 2.80 2.75
C CYS A 49 -10.42 3.62 2.10
N GLU A 50 -11.28 4.26 2.89
CA GLU A 50 -12.33 5.14 2.39
C GLU A 50 -11.78 6.36 1.65
N LYS A 51 -10.63 6.88 2.07
CA LYS A 51 -9.99 8.07 1.51
C LYS A 51 -8.80 7.78 0.61
N PHE A 52 -8.56 6.52 0.27
CA PHE A 52 -7.37 6.09 -0.48
C PHE A 52 -7.26 6.77 -1.85
N ASP A 53 -8.38 7.03 -2.50
CA ASP A 53 -8.50 7.75 -3.76
C ASP A 53 -8.03 9.22 -3.69
N ARG A 54 -7.95 9.80 -2.50
CA ARG A 54 -7.49 11.18 -2.27
C ARG A 54 -5.97 11.32 -2.15
N ILE A 55 -5.24 10.23 -2.05
CA ILE A 55 -3.78 10.26 -1.94
C ILE A 55 -3.20 10.67 -3.29
N CYS A 56 -2.62 11.88 -3.39
CA CYS A 56 -2.05 12.41 -4.63
C CYS A 56 -0.51 12.52 -4.61
N ASN A 57 0.11 12.51 -3.43
CA ASN A 57 1.57 12.55 -3.29
C ASN A 57 2.15 11.14 -3.42
N GLN A 58 3.09 10.95 -4.37
CA GLN A 58 3.68 9.64 -4.60
C GLN A 58 4.50 9.09 -3.41
N SER A 59 5.09 9.96 -2.58
CA SER A 59 5.81 9.53 -1.39
C SER A 59 4.85 9.01 -0.32
N SER A 60 3.73 9.71 -0.09
CA SER A 60 2.68 9.25 0.83
C SER A 60 2.02 7.97 0.31
N MET A 61 1.75 7.86 -1.01
CA MET A 61 1.23 6.64 -1.63
C MET A 61 2.16 5.46 -1.39
N ARG A 62 3.47 5.66 -1.55
CA ARG A 62 4.46 4.61 -1.29
C ARG A 62 4.36 4.06 0.12
N GLU A 63 4.28 4.94 1.12
CA GLU A 63 4.22 4.53 2.53
C GLU A 63 2.88 3.85 2.87
N PHE A 64 1.76 4.37 2.42
CA PHE A 64 0.45 3.75 2.66
C PHE A 64 0.27 2.42 1.92
N ALA A 65 0.74 2.31 0.69
CA ALA A 65 0.71 1.03 -0.04
C ALA A 65 1.57 -0.03 0.66
N LYS A 66 2.77 0.35 1.12
CA LYS A 66 3.67 -0.52 1.88
C LYS A 66 3.05 -0.95 3.22
N LEU A 67 2.42 -0.01 3.94
CA LEU A 67 1.74 -0.26 5.21
C LEU A 67 0.62 -1.30 5.03
N LEU A 68 -0.29 -1.07 4.09
CA LEU A 68 -1.42 -1.98 3.85
C LEU A 68 -0.95 -3.36 3.37
N ALA A 69 -0.02 -3.43 2.42
CA ALA A 69 0.55 -4.70 1.96
C ALA A 69 1.23 -5.47 3.10
N GLY A 70 1.95 -4.77 3.99
CA GLY A 70 2.57 -5.36 5.17
C GLY A 70 1.56 -5.93 6.17
N LEU A 71 0.47 -5.20 6.42
CA LEU A 71 -0.61 -5.65 7.30
C LEU A 71 -1.32 -6.88 6.72
N LEU A 72 -1.69 -6.85 5.43
CA LEU A 72 -2.33 -7.98 4.74
C LEU A 72 -1.43 -9.22 4.74
N SER A 73 -0.14 -9.06 4.48
CA SER A 73 0.83 -10.16 4.56
C SER A 73 0.94 -10.77 5.96
N LYS A 74 0.88 -9.94 7.00
CA LYS A 74 0.87 -10.44 8.38
C LYS A 74 -0.45 -11.14 8.74
N ALA A 75 -1.59 -10.63 8.21
CA ALA A 75 -2.90 -11.25 8.38
C ALA A 75 -2.93 -12.66 7.77
N ASP A 76 -2.48 -12.82 6.53
CA ASP A 76 -2.42 -14.12 5.85
C ASP A 76 -1.56 -15.15 6.58
N LYS A 77 -0.54 -14.67 7.31
CA LYS A 77 0.35 -15.52 8.12
C LYS A 77 -0.16 -15.74 9.56
N GLY A 78 -1.33 -15.22 9.92
CA GLY A 78 -1.88 -15.28 11.27
C GLY A 78 -1.02 -14.56 12.33
N ARG A 79 -0.30 -13.49 11.94
CA ARG A 79 0.66 -12.77 12.79
C ARG A 79 0.13 -11.43 13.30
N ILE A 80 -1.17 -11.24 13.28
CA ILE A 80 -1.82 -10.04 13.79
C ILE A 80 -3.03 -10.41 14.64
N ASP A 81 -3.53 -9.42 15.39
CA ASP A 81 -4.75 -9.55 16.18
C ASP A 81 -5.95 -9.93 15.31
N ARG A 82 -6.87 -10.74 15.88
CA ARG A 82 -8.04 -11.25 15.17
C ARG A 82 -8.99 -10.16 14.71
N GLU A 83 -9.18 -9.12 15.52
CA GLU A 83 -10.06 -7.99 15.16
C GLU A 83 -9.50 -7.27 13.95
N LEU A 84 -8.20 -6.95 13.96
CA LEU A 84 -7.54 -6.31 12.83
C LEU A 84 -7.55 -7.19 11.58
N ALA A 85 -7.32 -8.50 11.71
CA ALA A 85 -7.40 -9.45 10.60
C ALA A 85 -8.79 -9.44 9.95
N THR A 86 -9.85 -9.49 10.76
CA THR A 86 -11.24 -9.43 10.29
C THR A 86 -11.53 -8.11 9.58
N LYS A 87 -11.08 -6.98 10.12
CA LYS A 87 -11.19 -5.68 9.46
C LYS A 87 -10.53 -5.67 8.08
N LEU A 88 -9.28 -6.12 8.01
CA LEU A 88 -8.51 -6.14 6.76
C LEU A 88 -9.14 -7.02 5.68
N GLN A 89 -9.75 -8.14 6.05
CA GLN A 89 -10.48 -9.02 5.12
C GLN A 89 -11.72 -8.33 4.52
N ASN A 90 -12.40 -7.50 5.32
CA ASN A 90 -13.65 -6.83 4.95
C ASN A 90 -13.45 -5.41 4.36
N LEU A 91 -12.21 -4.97 4.16
CA LEU A 91 -11.95 -3.63 3.60
C LEU A 91 -12.52 -3.46 2.20
N PRO A 92 -13.13 -2.30 1.90
CA PRO A 92 -13.52 -1.94 0.54
C PRO A 92 -12.25 -1.71 -0.29
N LYS A 93 -11.97 -2.61 -1.25
CA LYS A 93 -10.73 -2.59 -2.02
C LYS A 93 -10.84 -1.77 -3.32
N ASP A 94 -12.03 -1.35 -3.73
CA ASP A 94 -12.26 -0.72 -5.04
C ASP A 94 -11.44 0.57 -5.24
N LYS A 95 -11.44 1.46 -4.25
CA LYS A 95 -10.65 2.70 -4.28
C LYS A 95 -9.14 2.44 -4.23
N ILE A 96 -8.71 1.41 -3.51
CA ILE A 96 -7.32 0.98 -3.45
C ILE A 96 -6.87 0.50 -4.83
N ILE A 97 -7.65 -0.39 -5.45
CA ILE A 97 -7.37 -0.97 -6.77
C ILE A 97 -7.27 0.15 -7.81
N GLN A 98 -8.30 0.99 -7.90
CA GLN A 98 -8.31 2.10 -8.85
C GLN A 98 -7.09 3.01 -8.66
N ARG A 99 -6.85 3.47 -7.43
CA ARG A 99 -5.78 4.43 -7.17
C ARG A 99 -4.39 3.86 -7.40
N CYS A 100 -4.16 2.58 -7.04
CA CYS A 100 -2.89 1.92 -7.31
C CYS A 100 -2.61 1.83 -8.82
N PHE A 101 -3.60 1.48 -9.65
CA PHE A 101 -3.42 1.43 -11.10
C PHE A 101 -3.16 2.82 -11.69
N GLU A 102 -3.83 3.88 -11.23
CA GLU A 102 -3.55 5.25 -11.65
C GLU A 102 -2.07 5.61 -11.44
N PHE A 103 -1.49 5.23 -10.28
CA PHE A 103 -0.07 5.44 -10.00
C PHE A 103 0.85 4.57 -10.85
N ILE A 104 0.47 3.32 -11.15
CA ILE A 104 1.28 2.40 -11.96
C ILE A 104 1.40 2.89 -13.40
N ILE A 105 0.32 3.39 -13.99
CA ILE A 105 0.30 3.85 -15.39
C ILE A 105 0.90 5.25 -15.58
N ASP A 106 0.95 6.08 -14.55
CA ASP A 106 1.50 7.43 -14.64
C ASP A 106 3.04 7.37 -14.83
N LYS A 107 3.50 7.88 -15.97
CA LYS A 107 4.93 7.89 -16.32
C LYS A 107 5.79 8.75 -15.39
N LYS A 108 5.20 9.71 -14.67
CA LYS A 108 5.89 10.61 -13.74
C LYS A 108 6.15 10.00 -12.37
N VAL A 109 5.46 8.92 -12.04
CA VAL A 109 5.60 8.23 -10.76
C VAL A 109 6.86 7.37 -10.75
N ILE A 110 7.63 7.47 -9.66
CA ILE A 110 8.88 6.72 -9.48
C ILE A 110 8.63 5.22 -9.29
N ASN A 111 9.62 4.41 -9.69
CA ASN A 111 9.50 2.95 -9.69
C ASN A 111 9.21 2.37 -8.31
N SER A 112 9.79 2.91 -7.22
CA SER A 112 9.54 2.41 -5.86
C SER A 112 8.08 2.54 -5.43
N THR A 113 7.41 3.63 -5.81
CA THR A 113 5.97 3.81 -5.55
C THR A 113 5.14 2.80 -6.35
N LYS A 114 5.44 2.64 -7.64
CA LYS A 114 4.76 1.65 -8.49
C LYS A 114 4.91 0.23 -7.96
N GLN A 115 6.11 -0.14 -7.50
CA GLN A 115 6.36 -1.44 -6.92
C GLN A 115 5.50 -1.69 -5.66
N ASN A 116 5.40 -0.71 -4.76
CA ASN A 116 4.55 -0.85 -3.57
C ASN A 116 3.06 -0.94 -3.92
N CYS A 117 2.61 -0.21 -4.94
CA CYS A 117 1.24 -0.36 -5.46
C CYS A 117 1.00 -1.77 -6.02
N CYS A 118 1.93 -2.32 -6.78
CA CYS A 118 1.84 -3.70 -7.28
C CYS A 118 1.79 -4.72 -6.12
N GLU A 119 2.66 -4.55 -5.09
CA GLU A 119 2.65 -5.43 -3.91
C GLU A 119 1.29 -5.41 -3.20
N LEU A 120 0.67 -4.24 -3.09
CA LEU A 120 -0.67 -4.12 -2.49
C LEU A 120 -1.74 -4.78 -3.38
N LEU A 121 -1.67 -4.58 -4.69
CA LEU A 121 -2.63 -5.18 -5.64
C LEU A 121 -2.60 -6.70 -5.66
N LEU A 122 -1.46 -7.33 -5.36
CA LEU A 122 -1.37 -8.80 -5.24
C LEU A 122 -2.34 -9.36 -4.18
N PHE A 123 -2.64 -8.59 -3.12
CA PHE A 123 -3.64 -8.96 -2.11
C PHE A 123 -5.09 -8.65 -2.53
N CYS A 124 -5.31 -8.09 -3.72
CA CYS A 124 -6.62 -7.76 -4.25
C CYS A 124 -7.08 -8.72 -5.36
N ILE A 125 -6.21 -9.61 -5.84
CA ILE A 125 -6.47 -10.50 -6.99
C ILE A 125 -7.66 -11.43 -6.74
N GLU A 126 -7.83 -11.96 -5.55
CA GLU A 126 -8.95 -12.85 -5.22
C GLU A 126 -10.33 -12.20 -5.47
N LYS A 127 -10.39 -10.87 -5.47
CA LYS A 127 -11.61 -10.13 -5.69
C LYS A 127 -11.94 -9.94 -7.18
N GLU A 128 -10.90 -9.82 -8.03
CA GLU A 128 -11.02 -9.45 -9.43
C GLU A 128 -9.94 -10.13 -10.27
N ASP A 129 -10.27 -11.11 -11.06
CA ASP A 129 -9.31 -11.88 -11.88
C ASP A 129 -8.49 -11.01 -12.85
N TRP A 130 -9.11 -9.93 -13.39
CA TRP A 130 -8.45 -9.02 -14.31
C TRP A 130 -7.22 -8.29 -13.72
N ILE A 131 -7.15 -8.16 -12.38
CA ILE A 131 -5.99 -7.53 -11.71
C ILE A 131 -4.72 -8.32 -12.01
N LYS A 132 -4.79 -9.64 -12.04
CA LYS A 132 -3.66 -10.50 -12.36
C LYS A 132 -3.16 -10.26 -13.78
N ASP A 133 -4.06 -10.11 -14.74
CA ASP A 133 -3.72 -9.88 -16.15
C ASP A 133 -3.07 -8.50 -16.33
N GLU A 134 -3.59 -7.47 -15.67
CA GLU A 134 -3.00 -6.12 -15.70
C GLU A 134 -1.61 -6.07 -15.03
N LEU A 135 -1.43 -6.77 -13.91
CA LEU A 135 -0.11 -6.87 -13.28
C LEU A 135 0.87 -7.66 -14.14
N GLN A 136 0.41 -8.69 -14.87
CA GLN A 136 1.25 -9.40 -15.83
C GLN A 136 1.65 -8.49 -17.00
N ALA A 137 0.72 -7.72 -17.55
CA ALA A 137 1.01 -6.75 -18.60
C ALA A 137 2.03 -5.69 -18.13
N TYR A 138 1.89 -5.18 -16.90
CA TYR A 138 2.88 -4.29 -16.31
C TYR A 138 4.25 -4.97 -16.16
N CYS A 139 4.28 -6.19 -15.65
CA CYS A 139 5.51 -7.00 -15.50
C CYS A 139 6.23 -7.17 -16.84
N ASP A 140 5.50 -7.46 -17.91
CA ASP A 140 6.04 -7.61 -19.27
C ASP A 140 6.60 -6.29 -19.79
N SER A 141 5.95 -5.17 -19.51
CA SER A 141 6.42 -3.83 -19.88
C SER A 141 7.78 -3.48 -19.24
N LEU A 142 8.09 -4.04 -18.08
CA LEU A 142 9.38 -3.85 -17.40
C LEU A 142 10.55 -4.52 -18.13
N GLN A 143 10.28 -5.47 -19.03
CA GLN A 143 11.31 -6.12 -19.85
C GLN A 143 12.04 -5.12 -20.76
N LEU A 144 11.31 -4.10 -21.23
CA LEU A 144 11.83 -3.09 -22.14
C LEU A 144 12.70 -2.04 -21.41
N ARG A 145 12.75 -2.08 -20.08
CA ARG A 145 13.50 -1.11 -19.27
C ARG A 145 14.91 -1.62 -18.98
N CYS A 146 15.90 -0.77 -19.26
CA CYS A 146 17.31 -1.12 -19.06
C CYS A 146 17.77 -1.04 -17.59
N GLU A 147 17.00 -0.40 -16.70
CA GLU A 147 17.39 -0.15 -15.31
C GLU A 147 17.52 -1.46 -14.50
N PRO A 148 18.64 -1.67 -13.76
CA PRO A 148 18.84 -2.87 -12.96
C PRO A 148 17.75 -3.12 -11.92
N SER A 149 17.24 -2.04 -11.29
CA SER A 149 16.14 -2.10 -10.32
C SER A 149 14.84 -2.64 -10.93
N SER A 150 14.50 -2.21 -12.15
CA SER A 150 13.33 -2.68 -12.88
C SER A 150 13.44 -4.15 -13.24
N ARG A 151 14.61 -4.61 -13.67
CA ARG A 151 14.86 -6.04 -13.98
C ARG A 151 14.75 -6.93 -12.74
N ALA A 152 15.34 -6.49 -11.61
CA ALA A 152 15.26 -7.24 -10.35
C ALA A 152 13.82 -7.32 -9.86
N TYR A 153 13.07 -6.22 -9.93
CA TYR A 153 11.66 -6.22 -9.53
C TYR A 153 10.81 -7.08 -10.45
N ARG A 154 11.00 -7.01 -11.79
CA ARG A 154 10.30 -7.86 -12.76
C ARG A 154 10.39 -9.34 -12.40
N LYS A 155 11.58 -9.83 -12.07
CA LYS A 155 11.79 -11.23 -11.67
C LYS A 155 10.97 -11.59 -10.42
N ARG A 156 10.96 -10.71 -9.41
CA ARG A 156 10.19 -10.93 -8.18
C ARG A 156 8.68 -10.93 -8.43
N LEU A 157 8.20 -9.96 -9.21
CA LEU A 157 6.78 -9.86 -9.54
C LEU A 157 6.32 -11.07 -10.35
N GLN A 158 7.09 -11.48 -11.38
CA GLN A 158 6.77 -12.67 -12.18
C GLN A 158 6.71 -13.94 -11.31
N HIS A 159 7.65 -14.10 -10.38
CA HIS A 159 7.62 -15.24 -9.46
C HIS A 159 6.36 -15.25 -8.61
N LYS A 160 5.95 -14.11 -8.07
CA LYS A 160 4.70 -13.98 -7.28
C LYS A 160 3.46 -14.27 -8.13
N LEU A 161 3.37 -13.71 -9.34
CA LEU A 161 2.24 -13.97 -10.25
C LEU A 161 2.12 -15.45 -10.61
N ASN A 162 3.24 -16.13 -10.83
CA ASN A 162 3.25 -17.57 -11.15
C ASN A 162 2.84 -18.43 -9.94
N SER A 163 3.05 -17.98 -8.71
CA SER A 163 2.65 -18.70 -7.50
C SER A 163 1.18 -18.54 -7.13
N LEU A 164 0.50 -17.59 -7.74
CA LEU A 164 -0.96 -17.40 -7.61
C LEU A 164 -1.66 -18.34 -8.57
N LYS A 165 -2.11 -19.48 -8.07
CA LYS A 165 -2.89 -20.48 -8.82
C LYS A 165 -4.36 -20.16 -8.75
#